data_83055196c1a08f246a70a1fa29dec9dc
#
_entry.id   83055196c1a08f246a70a1fa29dec9dc
#
_cell.length_a   1.000
_cell.length_b   1.000
_cell.length_c   1.000
_cell.angle_alpha   90.00
_cell.angle_beta   90.00
_cell.angle_gamma   90.00
#
_symmetry.space_group_name_H-M   'P 1'
#
loop_
_entity.id
_entity.type
_entity.pdbx_description
1 polymer ?
#
loop_
_entity_poly.entity_id
_entity_poly.type
_entity_poly.pdbx_seq_one_letter_code
_entity_poly.pdbx_strand_id
1 'polypeptide(L)'
;SEKVDLLLLGDGYTAAEMGKWHADAKRLADLLFSTSPFRERRADFNVWAIESVSGASGVHQPRTGEPRRTPVSAEYNAFDSERYVLTFDNKAMRDVASAAPYEFVEILVNERTYGGGGIFNDHATASVDSAFAEYVFVHEFGHHFAALADEYYTSDVAYETGQKVDQKPEPWEPNVTALADPAALKWHNEHCFK
;
A
#
# COMPACT_ATOMS: atom_id res chain seq x y z
N SER A 1 5.05 14.02 17.45
CA SER A 1 3.60 13.87 17.55
C SER A 1 3.31 12.60 18.33
N GLU A 2 2.27 12.57 19.13
CA GLU A 2 1.78 11.33 19.78
C GLU A 2 0.85 10.54 18.83
N LYS A 3 0.72 11.01 17.60
CA LYS A 3 -0.15 10.44 16.57
C LYS A 3 0.67 9.85 15.44
N VAL A 4 0.10 8.86 14.79
CA VAL A 4 0.63 8.27 13.57
C VAL A 4 0.55 9.27 12.42
N ASP A 5 1.66 9.52 11.76
CA ASP A 5 1.73 10.41 10.60
C ASP A 5 1.63 9.58 9.31
N LEU A 6 0.44 9.61 8.68
CA LEU A 6 0.18 9.01 7.37
C LEU A 6 0.41 10.05 6.28
N LEU A 7 1.26 9.74 5.32
CA LEU A 7 1.57 10.58 4.18
C LEU A 7 1.02 9.99 2.89
N LEU A 8 0.27 10.79 2.15
CA LEU A 8 -0.20 10.48 0.79
C LEU A 8 0.72 11.18 -0.21
N LEU A 9 1.31 10.43 -1.13
CA LEU A 9 2.11 10.93 -2.25
C LEU A 9 1.37 10.67 -3.56
N GLY A 10 1.31 11.68 -4.44
CA GLY A 10 0.83 11.48 -5.80
C GLY A 10 1.97 10.99 -6.71
N ASP A 11 1.70 10.05 -7.62
CA ASP A 11 2.62 9.75 -8.69
C ASP A 11 1.90 9.65 -10.04
N GLY A 12 2.48 10.25 -11.09
CA GLY A 12 1.86 10.32 -12.41
C GLY A 12 0.82 11.43 -12.56
N TYR A 13 0.76 12.43 -11.68
CA TYR A 13 -0.13 13.59 -11.84
C TYR A 13 0.64 14.77 -12.42
N THR A 14 0.16 15.32 -13.53
CA THR A 14 0.68 16.57 -14.11
C THR A 14 0.19 17.79 -13.35
N ALA A 15 0.81 18.96 -13.60
CA ALA A 15 0.35 20.21 -13.01
C ALA A 15 -1.13 20.52 -13.30
N ALA A 16 -1.63 20.11 -14.47
CA ALA A 16 -3.04 20.30 -14.84
C ALA A 16 -3.99 19.35 -14.07
N GLU A 17 -3.46 18.28 -13.46
CA GLU A 17 -4.21 17.26 -12.75
C GLU A 17 -4.16 17.42 -11.21
N MET A 18 -3.60 18.53 -10.70
CA MET A 18 -3.54 18.74 -9.24
C MET A 18 -4.92 18.81 -8.60
N GLY A 19 -5.93 19.33 -9.29
CA GLY A 19 -7.32 19.26 -8.81
C GLY A 19 -7.83 17.83 -8.65
N LYS A 20 -7.44 16.93 -9.57
CA LYS A 20 -7.72 15.49 -9.47
C LYS A 20 -6.95 14.86 -8.29
N TRP A 21 -5.66 15.18 -8.17
CA TRP A 21 -4.83 14.74 -7.06
C TRP A 21 -5.49 15.02 -5.69
N HIS A 22 -5.92 16.25 -5.45
CA HIS A 22 -6.59 16.62 -4.20
C HIS A 22 -7.89 15.83 -3.98
N ALA A 23 -8.66 15.63 -5.05
CA ALA A 23 -9.91 14.84 -4.96
C ALA A 23 -9.64 13.38 -4.63
N ASP A 24 -8.64 12.76 -5.25
CA ASP A 24 -8.26 11.37 -5.02
C ASP A 24 -7.68 11.17 -3.62
N ALA A 25 -6.76 12.05 -3.19
CA ALA A 25 -6.18 12.00 -1.85
C ALA A 25 -7.25 12.13 -0.77
N LYS A 26 -8.19 13.08 -0.94
CA LYS A 26 -9.30 13.23 0.00
C LYS A 26 -10.20 12.01 0.01
N ARG A 27 -10.62 11.51 -1.15
CA ARG A 27 -11.53 10.37 -1.30
C ARG A 27 -10.97 9.13 -0.60
N LEU A 28 -9.70 8.80 -0.85
CA LEU A 28 -9.07 7.60 -0.30
C LEU A 28 -8.76 7.74 1.20
N ALA A 29 -8.39 8.93 1.66
CA ALA A 29 -8.28 9.20 3.10
C ALA A 29 -9.64 9.06 3.81
N ASP A 30 -10.70 9.63 3.25
CA ASP A 30 -12.04 9.51 3.81
C ASP A 30 -12.50 8.04 3.84
N LEU A 31 -12.19 7.27 2.80
CA LEU A 31 -12.47 5.84 2.73
C LEU A 31 -11.75 5.07 3.85
N LEU A 32 -10.45 5.28 4.02
CA LEU A 32 -9.68 4.61 5.08
C LEU A 32 -10.31 4.85 6.44
N PHE A 33 -10.64 6.12 6.73
CA PHE A 33 -11.24 6.49 8.00
C PHE A 33 -12.76 6.29 8.09
N SER A 34 -13.37 5.71 7.07
CA SER A 34 -14.71 5.12 7.13
C SER A 34 -14.69 3.61 7.41
N THR A 35 -13.51 2.99 7.26
CA THR A 35 -13.29 1.55 7.41
C THR A 35 -12.80 1.21 8.81
N SER A 36 -13.39 0.21 9.46
CA SER A 36 -12.92 -0.30 10.75
C SER A 36 -11.60 -1.08 10.56
N PRO A 37 -10.65 -0.97 11.49
CA PRO A 37 -10.67 -0.26 12.79
C PRO A 37 -10.22 1.22 12.70
N PHE A 38 -9.85 1.71 11.52
CA PHE A 38 -9.30 3.06 11.35
C PHE A 38 -10.34 4.15 11.63
N ARG A 39 -11.63 3.86 11.38
CA ARG A 39 -12.75 4.76 11.72
C ARG A 39 -12.77 5.09 13.21
N GLU A 40 -12.66 4.09 14.05
CA GLU A 40 -12.67 4.20 15.51
C GLU A 40 -11.42 4.88 16.05
N ARG A 41 -10.34 4.80 15.29
CA ARG A 41 -9.00 5.31 15.64
C ARG A 41 -8.61 6.57 14.87
N ARG A 42 -9.55 7.21 14.16
CA ARG A 42 -9.27 8.41 13.34
C ARG A 42 -8.52 9.51 14.09
N ALA A 43 -8.80 9.68 15.37
CA ALA A 43 -8.18 10.71 16.20
C ALA A 43 -6.68 10.45 16.46
N ASP A 44 -6.21 9.22 16.25
CA ASP A 44 -4.82 8.82 16.47
C ASP A 44 -3.93 9.07 15.23
N PHE A 45 -4.49 9.60 14.15
CA PHE A 45 -3.79 9.86 12.89
C PHE A 45 -3.73 11.34 12.56
N ASN A 46 -2.57 11.79 12.11
CA ASN A 46 -2.42 12.94 11.23
C ASN A 46 -2.34 12.44 9.78
N VAL A 47 -2.89 13.21 8.84
CA VAL A 47 -2.81 12.91 7.42
C VAL A 47 -2.17 14.08 6.70
N TRP A 48 -1.12 13.78 5.97
CA TRP A 48 -0.36 14.71 5.14
C TRP A 48 -0.53 14.32 3.68
N ALA A 49 -0.47 15.29 2.79
CA ALA A 49 -0.52 15.05 1.35
C ALA A 49 0.49 15.97 0.66
N ILE A 50 1.30 15.41 -0.23
CA ILE A 50 2.31 16.16 -0.98
C ILE A 50 1.97 16.12 -2.46
N GLU A 51 1.88 17.30 -3.06
CA GLU A 51 1.81 17.46 -4.52
C GLU A 51 3.18 17.14 -5.13
N SER A 52 3.27 16.05 -5.87
CA SER A 52 4.44 15.71 -6.66
C SER A 52 4.09 15.77 -8.15
N VAL A 53 4.51 16.83 -8.81
CA VAL A 53 4.14 17.08 -10.20
C VAL A 53 5.00 16.25 -11.15
N SER A 54 4.35 15.41 -11.95
CA SER A 54 4.96 14.62 -13.02
C SER A 54 4.97 15.37 -14.34
N GLY A 55 5.96 15.08 -15.19
CA GLY A 55 6.06 15.67 -16.53
C GLY A 55 5.02 15.13 -17.52
N ALA A 56 4.44 13.96 -17.23
CA ALA A 56 3.39 13.31 -18.01
C ALA A 56 2.41 12.62 -17.07
N SER A 57 1.16 12.43 -17.53
CA SER A 57 0.14 11.68 -16.81
C SER A 57 0.45 10.19 -16.82
N GLY A 58 0.19 9.53 -15.68
CA GLY A 58 0.44 8.11 -15.47
C GLY A 58 1.89 7.79 -15.12
N VAL A 59 2.14 6.51 -14.78
CA VAL A 59 3.44 6.01 -14.37
C VAL A 59 4.03 5.04 -15.38
N HIS A 60 5.25 4.58 -15.15
CA HIS A 60 5.93 3.65 -16.04
C HIS A 60 5.21 2.30 -16.11
N GLN A 61 4.95 1.85 -17.33
CA GLN A 61 4.34 0.56 -17.65
C GLN A 61 5.28 -0.20 -18.62
N PRO A 62 6.19 -1.04 -18.14
CA PRO A 62 7.22 -1.68 -18.96
C PRO A 62 6.68 -2.44 -20.17
N ARG A 63 5.50 -3.03 -20.05
CA ARG A 63 4.88 -3.83 -21.12
C ARG A 63 4.22 -3.02 -22.22
N THR A 64 3.98 -1.72 -22.02
CA THR A 64 3.42 -0.84 -23.06
C THR A 64 4.50 -0.22 -23.95
N GLY A 65 5.77 -0.33 -23.54
CA GLY A 65 6.91 0.21 -24.29
C GLY A 65 7.09 1.73 -24.16
N GLU A 66 6.27 2.43 -23.39
CA GLU A 66 6.40 3.86 -23.14
C GLU A 66 7.07 4.12 -21.78
N PRO A 67 8.34 4.56 -21.76
CA PRO A 67 8.99 4.90 -20.51
C PRO A 67 8.41 6.22 -19.97
N ARG A 68 8.03 6.22 -18.70
CA ARG A 68 7.63 7.43 -17.97
C ARG A 68 8.51 7.58 -16.73
N ARG A 69 8.97 8.81 -16.52
CA ARG A 69 9.71 9.18 -15.33
C ARG A 69 8.84 10.08 -14.48
N THR A 70 8.61 9.65 -13.26
CA THR A 70 7.80 10.34 -12.28
C THR A 70 8.60 10.65 -11.02
N PRO A 71 8.18 11.62 -10.19
CA PRO A 71 8.93 12.01 -9.00
C PRO A 71 9.17 10.89 -7.99
N VAL A 72 8.23 9.95 -7.88
CA VAL A 72 8.29 8.85 -6.91
C VAL A 72 8.75 7.55 -7.59
N SER A 73 8.82 7.55 -8.92
CA SER A 73 9.28 6.40 -9.73
C SER A 73 8.45 5.12 -9.52
N ALA A 74 7.14 5.24 -9.32
CA ALA A 74 6.27 4.08 -9.31
C ALA A 74 6.20 3.45 -10.70
N GLU A 75 6.23 2.11 -10.74
CA GLU A 75 6.17 1.35 -11.99
C GLU A 75 5.37 0.08 -11.86
N TYR A 76 4.70 -0.31 -12.95
CA TYR A 76 4.04 -1.59 -13.08
C TYR A 76 5.02 -2.73 -13.29
N ASN A 77 4.50 -3.94 -13.24
CA ASN A 77 5.27 -5.19 -13.43
C ASN A 77 6.33 -5.45 -12.37
N ALA A 78 6.20 -4.88 -11.18
CA ALA A 78 6.98 -5.29 -10.04
C ALA A 78 6.89 -6.82 -9.85
N PHE A 79 8.02 -7.47 -9.62
CA PHE A 79 8.13 -8.94 -9.51
C PHE A 79 7.60 -9.71 -10.74
N ASP A 80 7.68 -9.09 -11.93
CA ASP A 80 7.17 -9.64 -13.20
C ASP A 80 5.66 -9.95 -13.20
N SER A 81 4.89 -9.30 -12.35
CA SER A 81 3.44 -9.44 -12.26
C SER A 81 2.73 -8.14 -12.64
N GLU A 82 1.78 -8.22 -13.59
CA GLU A 82 1.05 -7.06 -14.12
C GLU A 82 0.23 -6.31 -13.07
N ARG A 83 -0.14 -6.98 -12.00
CA ARG A 83 -0.98 -6.41 -10.93
C ARG A 83 -0.20 -5.63 -9.89
N TYR A 84 1.13 -5.76 -9.84
CA TYR A 84 1.94 -5.06 -8.87
C TYR A 84 2.46 -3.74 -9.42
N VAL A 85 2.23 -2.68 -8.65
CA VAL A 85 2.80 -1.36 -8.86
C VAL A 85 3.58 -1.01 -7.61
N LEU A 86 4.87 -0.75 -7.73
CA LEU A 86 5.74 -0.39 -6.61
C LEU A 86 6.78 0.63 -7.07
N THR A 87 7.45 1.26 -6.14
CA THR A 87 8.69 1.97 -6.43
C THR A 87 9.88 1.21 -5.85
N PHE A 88 10.93 1.07 -6.64
CA PHE A 88 12.24 0.55 -6.20
C PHE A 88 13.27 1.68 -6.03
N ASP A 89 12.91 2.92 -6.39
CA ASP A 89 13.73 4.10 -6.14
C ASP A 89 13.41 4.71 -4.78
N ASN A 90 13.84 4.01 -3.72
CA ASN A 90 13.68 4.48 -2.35
C ASN A 90 14.22 5.89 -2.13
N LYS A 91 15.27 6.27 -2.86
CA LYS A 91 15.82 7.62 -2.73
C LYS A 91 14.86 8.66 -3.27
N ALA A 92 14.32 8.47 -4.47
CA ALA A 92 13.37 9.40 -5.06
C ALA A 92 12.12 9.54 -4.18
N MET A 93 11.55 8.43 -3.72
CA MET A 93 10.39 8.43 -2.83
C MET A 93 10.68 9.20 -1.53
N ARG A 94 11.79 8.89 -0.84
CA ARG A 94 12.16 9.53 0.44
C ARG A 94 12.49 11.01 0.27
N ASP A 95 13.11 11.40 -0.85
CA ASP A 95 13.37 12.81 -1.16
C ASP A 95 12.05 13.60 -1.23
N VAL A 96 11.03 13.10 -1.92
CA VAL A 96 9.70 13.71 -1.98
C VAL A 96 9.03 13.68 -0.60
N ALA A 97 9.02 12.53 0.07
CA ALA A 97 8.38 12.36 1.36
C ALA A 97 8.96 13.27 2.46
N SER A 98 10.22 13.66 2.34
CA SER A 98 10.92 14.49 3.35
C SER A 98 10.30 15.88 3.57
N ALA A 99 9.39 16.31 2.69
CA ALA A 99 8.70 17.60 2.82
C ALA A 99 7.60 17.62 3.91
N ALA A 100 7.21 16.47 4.46
CA ALA A 100 6.23 16.35 5.53
C ALA A 100 6.64 15.28 6.55
N PRO A 101 6.10 15.30 7.78
CA PRO A 101 6.25 14.18 8.70
C PRO A 101 5.59 12.92 8.13
N TYR A 102 6.19 11.74 8.34
CA TYR A 102 5.58 10.46 8.00
C TYR A 102 6.17 9.30 8.80
N GLU A 103 5.32 8.34 9.11
CA GLU A 103 5.66 7.01 9.56
C GLU A 103 5.21 5.98 8.51
N PHE A 104 4.09 6.28 7.86
CA PHE A 104 3.54 5.45 6.78
C PHE A 104 3.33 6.27 5.51
N VAL A 105 3.65 5.66 4.36
CA VAL A 105 3.56 6.30 3.04
C VAL A 105 2.63 5.50 2.14
N GLU A 106 1.62 6.17 1.60
CA GLU A 106 0.72 5.67 0.57
C GLU A 106 0.94 6.44 -0.73
N ILE A 107 1.30 5.74 -1.79
CA ILE A 107 1.52 6.31 -3.11
C ILE A 107 0.27 6.11 -3.96
N LEU A 108 -0.39 7.20 -4.29
CA LEU A 108 -1.57 7.24 -5.15
C LEU A 108 -1.13 7.34 -6.60
N VAL A 109 -1.29 6.27 -7.35
CA VAL A 109 -0.85 6.15 -8.73
C VAL A 109 -1.95 6.59 -9.68
N ASN A 110 -1.68 7.63 -10.49
CA ASN A 110 -2.66 8.18 -11.43
C ASN A 110 -2.82 7.28 -12.67
N GLU A 111 -3.45 6.12 -12.48
CA GLU A 111 -3.66 5.13 -13.53
C GLU A 111 -5.02 4.42 -13.38
N ARG A 112 -5.52 3.91 -14.52
CA ARG A 112 -6.75 3.12 -14.60
C ARG A 112 -6.50 1.63 -14.55
N THR A 113 -5.33 1.20 -14.98
CA THR A 113 -4.92 -0.21 -14.92
C THR A 113 -4.94 -0.66 -13.47
N TYR A 114 -5.54 -1.82 -13.21
CA TYR A 114 -5.49 -2.42 -11.89
C TYR A 114 -4.05 -2.56 -11.41
N GLY A 115 -3.78 -2.16 -10.18
CA GLY A 115 -2.47 -2.33 -9.59
C GLY A 115 -2.40 -1.76 -8.19
N GLY A 116 -1.54 -2.36 -7.41
CA GLY A 116 -1.19 -1.95 -6.06
C GLY A 116 -0.07 -2.81 -5.52
N GLY A 117 0.34 -2.56 -4.31
CA GLY A 117 1.30 -3.36 -3.56
C GLY A 117 1.60 -2.72 -2.22
N GLY A 118 1.70 -3.52 -1.17
CA GLY A 118 2.02 -3.07 0.19
C GLY A 118 3.25 -3.78 0.73
N ILE A 119 4.24 -3.00 1.13
CA ILE A 119 5.48 -3.49 1.73
C ILE A 119 5.52 -3.04 3.19
N PHE A 120 5.53 -4.00 4.10
CA PHE A 120 5.55 -3.71 5.53
C PHE A 120 6.64 -2.71 5.91
N ASN A 121 6.23 -1.66 6.60
CA ASN A 121 7.09 -0.60 7.11
C ASN A 121 7.94 0.13 6.04
N ASP A 122 7.53 0.09 4.77
CA ASP A 122 8.21 0.82 3.70
C ASP A 122 7.26 1.74 2.95
N HIS A 123 6.34 1.21 2.14
CA HIS A 123 5.28 1.97 1.46
C HIS A 123 4.17 1.05 0.95
N ALA A 124 3.02 1.66 0.62
CA ALA A 124 2.01 1.01 -0.20
C ALA A 124 1.63 1.86 -1.40
N THR A 125 1.03 1.23 -2.40
CA THR A 125 0.58 1.88 -3.64
C THR A 125 -0.81 1.43 -4.02
N ALA A 126 -1.58 2.30 -4.68
CA ALA A 126 -2.85 1.96 -5.27
C ALA A 126 -3.13 2.78 -6.53
N SER A 127 -3.60 2.12 -7.60
CA SER A 127 -4.06 2.78 -8.84
C SER A 127 -5.42 3.41 -8.63
N VAL A 128 -5.52 4.73 -8.64
CA VAL A 128 -6.67 5.49 -8.11
C VAL A 128 -7.93 5.46 -9.00
N ASP A 129 -7.78 5.22 -10.29
CA ASP A 129 -8.88 5.15 -11.26
C ASP A 129 -9.26 3.70 -11.63
N SER A 130 -8.64 2.71 -11.01
CA SER A 130 -9.05 1.31 -11.14
C SER A 130 -10.45 1.11 -10.55
N ALA A 131 -11.23 0.20 -11.13
CA ALA A 131 -12.54 -0.17 -10.60
C ALA A 131 -12.48 -0.74 -9.17
N PHE A 132 -11.30 -1.18 -8.74
CA PHE A 132 -11.04 -1.75 -7.41
C PHE A 132 -10.18 -0.85 -6.52
N ALA A 133 -9.96 0.40 -6.92
CA ALA A 133 -9.07 1.34 -6.23
C ALA A 133 -9.31 1.42 -4.73
N GLU A 134 -10.58 1.49 -4.32
CA GLU A 134 -10.97 1.62 -2.91
C GLU A 134 -10.63 0.38 -2.09
N TYR A 135 -10.87 -0.80 -2.66
CA TYR A 135 -10.51 -2.07 -2.03
C TYR A 135 -8.98 -2.20 -1.93
N VAL A 136 -8.27 -1.99 -3.05
CA VAL A 136 -6.81 -2.12 -3.13
C VAL A 136 -6.13 -1.18 -2.14
N PHE A 137 -6.56 0.07 -2.06
CA PHE A 137 -5.97 1.05 -1.17
C PHE A 137 -5.99 0.60 0.31
N VAL A 138 -7.13 0.12 0.79
CA VAL A 138 -7.24 -0.36 2.18
C VAL A 138 -6.51 -1.68 2.39
N HIS A 139 -6.53 -2.57 1.39
CA HIS A 139 -5.86 -3.86 1.42
C HIS A 139 -4.33 -3.69 1.53
N GLU A 140 -3.75 -2.90 0.64
CA GLU A 140 -2.30 -2.66 0.63
C GLU A 140 -1.83 -1.88 1.86
N PHE A 141 -2.69 -0.98 2.38
CA PHE A 141 -2.42 -0.34 3.66
C PHE A 141 -2.37 -1.36 4.80
N GLY A 142 -3.18 -2.41 4.77
CA GLY A 142 -3.14 -3.50 5.75
C GLY A 142 -1.78 -4.22 5.78
N HIS A 143 -1.20 -4.50 4.62
CA HIS A 143 0.16 -5.06 4.52
C HIS A 143 1.21 -4.08 5.04
N HIS A 144 1.16 -2.85 4.57
CA HIS A 144 2.14 -1.83 4.92
C HIS A 144 2.11 -1.45 6.40
N PHE A 145 0.93 -1.19 6.95
CA PHE A 145 0.72 -0.70 8.31
C PHE A 145 0.86 -1.80 9.36
N ALA A 146 0.21 -2.93 9.14
CA ALA A 146 0.01 -3.97 10.14
C ALA A 146 0.70 -5.29 9.81
N ALA A 147 1.48 -5.37 8.75
CA ALA A 147 2.15 -6.59 8.32
C ALA A 147 1.20 -7.77 8.06
N LEU A 148 -0.03 -7.50 7.62
CA LEU A 148 -0.99 -8.55 7.34
C LEU A 148 -0.55 -9.36 6.12
N ALA A 149 -0.66 -10.67 6.20
CA ALA A 149 -0.54 -11.56 5.04
C ALA A 149 -1.85 -11.60 4.25
N ASP A 150 -1.74 -11.91 2.96
CA ASP A 150 -2.88 -12.26 2.13
C ASP A 150 -3.59 -13.50 2.68
N GLU A 151 -4.92 -13.43 2.80
CA GLU A 151 -5.74 -14.56 3.25
C GLU A 151 -6.35 -15.35 2.08
N TYR A 152 -6.08 -14.94 0.84
CA TYR A 152 -6.45 -15.70 -0.34
C TYR A 152 -5.31 -16.63 -0.77
N TYR A 153 -5.64 -17.82 -1.29
CA TYR A 153 -4.65 -18.87 -1.60
C TYR A 153 -4.24 -18.94 -3.08
N THR A 154 -4.53 -17.92 -3.86
CA THR A 154 -4.06 -17.78 -5.24
C THR A 154 -3.14 -16.57 -5.37
N SER A 155 -2.07 -16.52 -4.57
CA SER A 155 -1.04 -15.50 -4.74
C SER A 155 0.02 -15.99 -5.74
N ASP A 156 0.29 -15.20 -6.78
CA ASP A 156 1.40 -15.47 -7.70
C ASP A 156 2.76 -15.30 -7.01
N VAL A 157 2.78 -14.64 -5.87
CA VAL A 157 3.94 -14.49 -4.98
C VAL A 157 3.73 -15.36 -3.73
N ALA A 158 3.46 -16.64 -3.93
CA ALA A 158 3.49 -17.59 -2.83
C ALA A 158 4.94 -17.81 -2.40
N TYR A 159 5.23 -17.65 -1.13
CA TYR A 159 6.50 -18.07 -0.55
C TYR A 159 6.62 -19.60 -0.66
N GLU A 160 7.13 -20.08 -1.78
CA GLU A 160 7.53 -21.48 -1.91
C GLU A 160 8.80 -21.69 -1.10
N THR A 161 8.64 -22.08 0.15
CA THR A 161 9.79 -22.38 1.03
C THR A 161 10.48 -23.68 0.67
N GLY A 162 9.94 -24.47 -0.27
CA GLY A 162 10.43 -25.82 -0.58
C GLY A 162 10.33 -26.82 0.58
N GLN A 163 9.79 -26.40 1.72
CA GLN A 163 9.64 -27.23 2.91
C GLN A 163 8.32 -27.99 2.89
N LYS A 164 8.30 -29.18 3.47
CA LYS A 164 7.05 -29.94 3.68
C LYS A 164 6.12 -29.18 4.63
N VAL A 165 4.81 -29.34 4.47
CA VAL A 165 3.80 -28.62 5.24
C VAL A 165 3.99 -28.78 6.77
N ASP A 166 4.43 -29.96 7.23
CA ASP A 166 4.71 -30.28 8.62
C ASP A 166 6.04 -29.69 9.16
N GLN A 167 6.83 -29.05 8.31
CA GLN A 167 8.12 -28.44 8.65
C GLN A 167 8.15 -26.93 8.40
N LYS A 168 7.02 -26.32 8.03
CA LYS A 168 6.96 -24.88 7.81
C LYS A 168 7.05 -24.17 9.16
N PRO A 169 7.93 -23.17 9.29
CA PRO A 169 7.94 -22.32 10.47
C PRO A 169 6.61 -21.59 10.62
N GLU A 170 6.27 -21.24 11.85
CA GLU A 170 5.13 -20.37 12.11
C GLU A 170 5.32 -19.06 11.34
N PRO A 171 4.35 -18.63 10.51
CA PRO A 171 4.40 -17.35 9.80
C PRO A 171 4.61 -16.20 10.79
N TRP A 172 5.36 -15.19 10.41
CA TRP A 172 5.59 -14.02 11.27
C TRP A 172 4.42 -13.03 11.23
N GLU A 173 3.63 -13.04 10.17
CA GLU A 173 2.48 -12.17 9.99
C GLU A 173 1.41 -12.42 11.07
N PRO A 174 0.78 -11.36 11.60
CA PRO A 174 -0.07 -11.48 12.77
C PRO A 174 -1.41 -12.17 12.51
N ASN A 175 -1.92 -12.15 11.29
CA ASN A 175 -3.24 -12.66 10.93
C ASN A 175 -3.26 -14.11 10.43
N VAL A 176 -2.11 -14.76 10.29
CA VAL A 176 -2.00 -16.14 9.83
C VAL A 176 -1.18 -17.00 10.78
N THR A 177 -1.48 -18.30 10.82
CA THR A 177 -0.79 -19.27 11.67
C THR A 177 -0.73 -20.64 11.01
N ALA A 178 0.34 -21.39 11.26
CA ALA A 178 0.45 -22.79 10.90
C ALA A 178 -0.04 -23.73 12.03
N LEU A 179 -0.44 -23.20 13.18
CA LEU A 179 -0.87 -23.95 14.34
C LEU A 179 -2.36 -24.31 14.24
N ALA A 180 -2.67 -25.59 14.51
CA ALA A 180 -4.05 -26.07 14.50
C ALA A 180 -4.71 -26.06 15.90
N ASP A 181 -3.92 -25.94 16.98
CA ASP A 181 -4.44 -25.90 18.34
C ASP A 181 -4.99 -24.50 18.66
N PRO A 182 -6.29 -24.35 18.93
CA PRO A 182 -6.89 -23.05 19.27
C PRO A 182 -6.24 -22.36 20.46
N ALA A 183 -5.70 -23.10 21.41
CA ALA A 183 -5.04 -22.56 22.60
C ALA A 183 -3.63 -22.02 22.30
N ALA A 184 -3.05 -22.40 21.19
CA ALA A 184 -1.71 -21.97 20.75
C ALA A 184 -1.73 -20.86 19.68
N LEU A 185 -2.92 -20.40 19.25
CA LEU A 185 -3.04 -19.35 18.25
C LEU A 185 -2.42 -18.03 18.74
N LYS A 186 -1.80 -17.27 17.83
CA LYS A 186 -1.18 -15.97 18.13
C LYS A 186 -2.13 -15.00 18.83
N TRP A 187 -3.41 -15.04 18.49
CA TRP A 187 -4.48 -14.16 19.00
C TRP A 187 -5.30 -14.76 20.13
N HIS A 188 -4.93 -15.94 20.68
CA HIS A 188 -5.70 -16.64 21.73
C HIS A 188 -5.88 -15.80 23.01
N ASN A 189 -4.83 -15.09 23.43
CA ASN A 189 -4.83 -14.29 24.65
C ASN A 189 -4.95 -12.78 24.39
N GLU A 190 -5.05 -12.37 23.16
CA GLU A 190 -5.17 -10.95 22.83
C GLU A 190 -6.64 -10.56 22.80
N HIS A 191 -7.02 -9.66 23.67
CA HIS A 191 -8.33 -8.97 23.58
C HIS A 191 -8.35 -7.99 22.39
N CYS A 192 -7.70 -8.34 21.30
CA CYS A 192 -7.73 -7.62 20.07
C CYS A 192 -9.12 -7.77 19.47
N PHE A 193 -9.81 -6.67 19.34
CA PHE A 193 -11.14 -6.58 18.69
C PHE A 193 -12.33 -7.10 19.53
N LYS A 194 -12.61 -6.41 20.65
CA LYS A 194 -13.98 -6.27 21.14
C LYS A 194 -14.56 -4.97 20.66
#